data_4a8f1073d9407d12838bcf209543eea5
#
_entry.id   4a8f1073d9407d12838bcf209543eea5
#
_cell.length_a   1.000
_cell.length_b   1.000
_cell.length_c   1.000
_cell.angle_alpha   90.00
_cell.angle_beta   90.00
_cell.angle_gamma   90.00
#
_symmetry.space_group_name_H-M   'P 1'
#
loop_
_entity.id
_entity.type
_entity.pdbx_description
1 polymer ?
#
loop_
_entity_poly.entity_id
_entity_poly.type
_entity_poly.pdbx_seq_one_letter_code
_entity_poly.pdbx_strand_id
1 'polypeptide(L)'
;MDKKNQRPEFHGSDLEKIAAYYHIPASEIPGIIKFGANVNPLGLSESVKNDLAGHLDIISSYPDRNYTSLKKTIGEYCHISPEHIVVGNGSTELISLLISQRQAKKALVVGPTYSEYERELALTGGTITEYNLKEDLNFQLDL
;
A
#
# COMPACT_ATOMS: atom_id res chain seq x y z
N MET A 1 -10.91 18.51 23.56
CA MET A 1 -10.07 17.91 22.51
C MET A 1 -10.48 18.54 21.19
N ASP A 2 -9.61 19.35 20.64
CA ASP A 2 -9.90 20.16 19.46
C ASP A 2 -9.92 19.30 18.21
N LYS A 3 -11.11 19.12 17.62
CA LYS A 3 -11.30 18.35 16.36
C LYS A 3 -10.57 18.94 15.13
N LYS A 4 -9.89 20.08 15.30
CA LYS A 4 -9.20 20.81 14.21
C LYS A 4 -7.89 20.17 13.75
N ASN A 5 -7.33 19.20 14.48
CA ASN A 5 -6.03 18.58 14.17
C ASN A 5 -6.10 17.06 13.87
N GLN A 6 -7.30 16.50 13.75
CA GLN A 6 -7.39 15.11 13.27
C GLN A 6 -7.25 15.11 11.75
N ARG A 7 -6.18 14.50 11.25
CA ARG A 7 -6.05 14.21 9.82
C ARG A 7 -7.25 13.35 9.40
N PRO A 8 -7.90 13.66 8.28
CA PRO A 8 -9.00 12.83 7.79
C PRO A 8 -8.50 11.42 7.48
N GLU A 9 -9.21 10.42 8.01
CA GLU A 9 -8.93 9.00 7.76
C GLU A 9 -9.41 8.57 6.36
N PHE A 10 -8.76 9.06 5.30
CA PHE A 10 -9.01 8.57 3.96
C PHE A 10 -7.71 8.40 3.19
N HIS A 11 -7.69 7.41 2.31
CA HIS A 11 -6.58 7.17 1.41
C HIS A 11 -6.52 8.29 0.35
N GLY A 12 -5.31 8.70 -0.05
CA GLY A 12 -5.13 9.78 -1.04
C GLY A 12 -5.75 9.54 -2.42
N SER A 13 -6.18 8.31 -2.71
CA SER A 13 -6.95 7.95 -3.92
C SER A 13 -8.47 8.07 -3.75
N ASP A 14 -8.98 8.25 -2.52
CA ASP A 14 -10.41 8.31 -2.22
C ASP A 14 -10.98 9.70 -2.56
N LEU A 15 -10.96 10.07 -3.85
CA LEU A 15 -11.34 11.42 -4.30
C LEU A 15 -12.75 11.81 -3.88
N GLU A 16 -13.68 10.88 -3.86
CA GLU A 16 -15.07 11.13 -3.44
C GLU A 16 -15.14 11.51 -1.96
N LYS A 17 -14.40 10.81 -1.10
CA LYS A 17 -14.34 11.14 0.33
C LYS A 17 -13.61 12.47 0.57
N ILE A 18 -12.55 12.72 -0.20
CA ILE A 18 -11.81 13.99 -0.16
C ILE A 18 -12.73 15.13 -0.57
N ALA A 19 -13.44 14.98 -1.68
CA ALA A 19 -14.38 15.97 -2.18
C ALA A 19 -15.51 16.25 -1.17
N ALA A 20 -16.07 15.20 -0.56
CA ALA A 20 -17.09 15.36 0.47
C ALA A 20 -16.55 16.09 1.71
N TYR A 21 -15.34 15.77 2.16
CA TYR A 21 -14.72 16.41 3.32
C TYR A 21 -14.44 17.91 3.09
N TYR A 22 -13.97 18.28 1.90
CA TYR A 22 -13.68 19.66 1.54
C TYR A 22 -14.84 20.39 0.86
N HIS A 23 -16.04 19.78 0.80
CA HIS A 23 -17.24 20.33 0.15
C HIS A 23 -17.04 20.70 -1.32
N ILE A 24 -16.24 19.89 -2.05
CA ILE A 24 -16.01 20.06 -3.48
C ILE A 24 -17.20 19.45 -4.23
N PRO A 25 -17.84 20.18 -5.16
CA PRO A 25 -18.92 19.64 -5.98
C PRO A 25 -18.48 18.43 -6.81
N ALA A 26 -19.36 17.45 -6.97
CA ALA A 26 -19.07 16.24 -7.74
C ALA A 26 -18.62 16.53 -9.19
N SER A 27 -19.12 17.62 -9.77
CA SER A 27 -18.73 18.09 -11.11
C SER A 27 -17.26 18.53 -11.21
N GLU A 28 -16.62 18.90 -10.10
CA GLU A 28 -15.25 19.36 -10.05
C GLU A 28 -14.26 18.23 -9.74
N ILE A 29 -14.72 17.06 -9.26
CA ILE A 29 -13.86 15.90 -8.94
C ILE A 29 -12.94 15.49 -10.11
N PRO A 30 -13.41 15.45 -11.39
CA PRO A 30 -12.55 15.10 -12.51
C PRO A 30 -11.37 16.05 -12.74
N GLY A 31 -11.49 17.31 -12.27
CA GLY A 31 -10.44 18.33 -12.38
C GLY A 31 -9.39 18.28 -11.25
N ILE A 32 -9.58 17.42 -10.24
CA ILE A 32 -8.63 17.32 -9.13
C ILE A 32 -7.31 16.71 -9.60
N ILE A 33 -6.22 17.44 -9.38
CA ILE A 33 -4.87 16.93 -9.65
C ILE A 33 -4.47 15.95 -8.56
N LYS A 34 -4.16 14.70 -8.95
CA LYS A 34 -3.94 13.58 -8.03
C LYS A 34 -2.47 13.48 -7.64
N PHE A 35 -2.13 13.90 -6.43
CA PHE A 35 -0.81 13.68 -5.81
C PHE A 35 -0.86 12.68 -4.63
N GLY A 36 -2.02 12.08 -4.38
CA GLY A 36 -2.26 11.23 -3.20
C GLY A 36 -1.89 9.75 -3.37
N ALA A 37 -1.63 9.30 -4.59
CA ALA A 37 -1.24 7.92 -4.87
C ALA A 37 -0.19 7.88 -5.98
N ASN A 38 0.78 6.97 -5.84
CA ASN A 38 1.86 6.76 -6.81
C ASN A 38 1.37 5.94 -8.01
N VAL A 39 0.49 6.53 -8.81
CA VAL A 39 0.00 5.90 -10.05
C VAL A 39 0.83 6.39 -11.22
N ASN A 40 1.32 5.45 -12.05
CA ASN A 40 2.06 5.82 -13.26
C ASN A 40 1.14 6.61 -14.23
N PRO A 41 1.39 7.90 -14.48
CA PRO A 41 0.55 8.72 -15.36
C PRO A 41 0.59 8.25 -16.82
N LEU A 42 1.60 7.51 -17.23
CA LEU A 42 1.71 6.93 -18.58
C LEU A 42 0.88 5.65 -18.74
N GLY A 43 0.33 5.12 -17.64
CA GLY A 43 -0.42 3.87 -17.66
C GLY A 43 0.45 2.64 -17.89
N LEU A 44 -0.16 1.58 -18.40
CA LEU A 44 0.55 0.34 -18.76
C LEU A 44 1.30 0.52 -20.07
N SER A 45 2.50 -0.08 -20.17
CA SER A 45 3.22 -0.16 -21.44
C SER A 45 2.46 -1.01 -22.49
N GLU A 46 2.63 -0.71 -23.76
CA GLU A 46 1.98 -1.47 -24.85
C GLU A 46 2.37 -2.95 -24.83
N SER A 47 3.62 -3.27 -24.47
CA SER A 47 4.06 -4.66 -24.32
C SER A 47 3.25 -5.43 -23.27
N VAL A 48 3.00 -4.82 -22.11
CA VAL A 48 2.18 -5.44 -21.05
C VAL A 48 0.73 -5.59 -21.49
N LYS A 49 0.15 -4.58 -22.15
CA LYS A 49 -1.22 -4.65 -22.67
C LYS A 49 -1.38 -5.81 -23.68
N ASN A 50 -0.45 -5.93 -24.60
CA ASN A 50 -0.47 -6.99 -25.63
C ASN A 50 -0.28 -8.38 -25.00
N ASP A 51 0.60 -8.51 -24.04
CA ASP A 51 0.81 -9.77 -23.32
C ASP A 51 -0.44 -10.19 -22.56
N LEU A 52 -1.06 -9.29 -21.80
CA LEU A 52 -2.32 -9.55 -21.10
C LEU A 52 -3.45 -9.94 -22.08
N ALA A 53 -3.59 -9.23 -23.19
CA ALA A 53 -4.60 -9.52 -24.19
C ALA A 53 -4.39 -10.91 -24.85
N GLY A 54 -3.13 -11.31 -25.03
CA GLY A 54 -2.78 -12.63 -25.60
C GLY A 54 -2.97 -13.81 -24.63
N HIS A 55 -3.13 -13.55 -23.35
CA HIS A 55 -3.20 -14.58 -22.30
C HIS A 55 -4.51 -14.56 -21.49
N LEU A 56 -5.57 -13.95 -22.02
CA LEU A 56 -6.87 -13.87 -21.31
C LEU A 56 -7.47 -15.24 -20.97
N ASP A 57 -7.16 -16.27 -21.74
CA ASP A 57 -7.66 -17.63 -21.48
C ASP A 57 -7.21 -18.21 -20.14
N ILE A 58 -6.14 -17.66 -19.54
CA ILE A 58 -5.66 -18.08 -18.23
C ILE A 58 -6.71 -17.86 -17.12
N ILE A 59 -7.66 -16.93 -17.33
CA ILE A 59 -8.74 -16.64 -16.38
C ILE A 59 -9.67 -17.85 -16.19
N SER A 60 -9.78 -18.71 -17.20
CA SER A 60 -10.59 -19.93 -17.15
C SER A 60 -9.90 -21.09 -16.44
N SER A 61 -8.63 -20.94 -16.08
CA SER A 61 -7.83 -21.97 -15.42
C SER A 61 -7.74 -21.72 -13.91
N TYR A 62 -7.64 -22.83 -13.14
CA TYR A 62 -7.38 -22.68 -11.71
C TYR A 62 -5.93 -22.23 -11.49
N PRO A 63 -5.69 -21.19 -10.68
CA PRO A 63 -4.35 -20.64 -10.51
C PRO A 63 -3.41 -21.59 -9.75
N ASP A 64 -2.11 -21.47 -10.01
CA ASP A 64 -1.08 -22.15 -9.23
C ASP A 64 -1.07 -21.60 -7.80
N ARG A 65 -1.51 -22.43 -6.85
CA ARG A 65 -1.63 -22.08 -5.42
C ARG A 65 -0.28 -21.77 -4.76
N ASN A 66 0.80 -22.29 -5.32
CA ASN A 66 2.15 -22.10 -4.78
C ASN A 66 2.91 -20.95 -5.44
N TYR A 67 2.32 -20.35 -6.49
CA TYR A 67 2.96 -19.28 -7.28
C TYR A 67 4.35 -19.66 -7.79
N THR A 68 4.55 -20.92 -8.20
CA THR A 68 5.87 -21.49 -8.51
C THR A 68 6.59 -20.73 -9.59
N SER A 69 5.93 -20.53 -10.74
CA SER A 69 6.50 -19.80 -11.88
C SER A 69 6.74 -18.31 -11.55
N LEU A 70 5.79 -17.67 -10.88
CA LEU A 70 5.92 -16.28 -10.47
C LEU A 70 7.09 -16.06 -9.51
N LYS A 71 7.21 -16.89 -8.47
CA LYS A 71 8.34 -16.81 -7.52
C LYS A 71 9.68 -17.05 -8.20
N LYS A 72 9.74 -17.97 -9.17
CA LYS A 72 10.95 -18.21 -9.96
C LYS A 72 11.35 -16.95 -10.73
N THR A 73 10.42 -16.35 -11.46
CA THR A 73 10.67 -15.13 -12.25
C THR A 73 11.09 -13.96 -11.36
N ILE A 74 10.40 -13.76 -10.22
CA ILE A 74 10.79 -12.73 -9.25
C ILE A 74 12.19 -13.02 -8.69
N GLY A 75 12.49 -14.29 -8.37
CA GLY A 75 13.78 -14.70 -7.86
C GLY A 75 14.93 -14.43 -8.83
N GLU A 76 14.71 -14.69 -10.11
CA GLU A 76 15.68 -14.36 -11.17
C GLU A 76 15.88 -12.84 -11.29
N TYR A 77 14.78 -12.06 -11.26
CA TYR A 77 14.85 -10.61 -11.32
C TYR A 77 15.54 -9.97 -10.10
N CYS A 78 15.23 -10.47 -8.90
CA CYS A 78 15.77 -9.94 -7.65
C CYS A 78 17.08 -10.58 -7.20
N HIS A 79 17.58 -11.59 -7.92
CA HIS A 79 18.76 -12.38 -7.55
C HIS A 79 18.65 -13.02 -6.16
N ILE A 80 17.46 -13.57 -5.85
CA ILE A 80 17.15 -14.25 -4.59
C ILE A 80 16.51 -15.60 -4.85
N SER A 81 16.70 -16.57 -3.95
CA SER A 81 16.06 -17.87 -4.06
C SER A 81 14.53 -17.76 -3.93
N PRO A 82 13.73 -18.45 -4.79
CA PRO A 82 12.26 -18.43 -4.75
C PRO A 82 11.64 -18.81 -3.42
N GLU A 83 12.33 -19.60 -2.62
CA GLU A 83 11.91 -20.01 -1.26
C GLU A 83 11.87 -18.87 -0.25
N HIS A 84 12.60 -17.78 -0.52
CA HIS A 84 12.61 -16.56 0.30
C HIS A 84 11.60 -15.50 -0.19
N ILE A 85 10.72 -15.88 -1.15
CA ILE A 85 9.75 -14.95 -1.72
C ILE A 85 8.35 -15.30 -1.25
N VAL A 86 7.67 -14.29 -0.70
CA VAL A 86 6.24 -14.32 -0.40
C VAL A 86 5.55 -13.35 -1.37
N VAL A 87 4.48 -13.80 -1.99
CA VAL A 87 3.69 -12.99 -2.92
C VAL A 87 2.32 -12.67 -2.33
N GLY A 88 1.77 -11.52 -2.68
CA GLY A 88 0.46 -11.05 -2.24
C GLY A 88 -0.09 -9.95 -3.14
N ASN A 89 -1.34 -9.58 -2.92
CA ASN A 89 -2.02 -8.49 -3.65
C ASN A 89 -1.58 -7.12 -3.11
N GLY A 90 -0.37 -6.73 -3.46
CA GLY A 90 0.26 -5.51 -2.99
C GLY A 90 0.86 -5.63 -1.58
N SER A 91 1.53 -4.54 -1.17
CA SER A 91 2.21 -4.49 0.12
C SER A 91 1.26 -4.52 1.32
N THR A 92 0.03 -4.03 1.19
CA THR A 92 -0.95 -4.02 2.28
C THR A 92 -1.31 -5.44 2.72
N GLU A 93 -1.55 -6.37 1.78
CA GLU A 93 -1.80 -7.77 2.15
C GLU A 93 -0.60 -8.39 2.84
N LEU A 94 0.61 -8.15 2.35
CA LEU A 94 1.84 -8.68 2.95
C LEU A 94 2.09 -8.11 4.36
N ILE A 95 1.79 -6.84 4.59
CA ILE A 95 1.86 -6.20 5.92
C ILE A 95 0.85 -6.85 6.86
N SER A 96 -0.40 -7.03 6.41
CA SER A 96 -1.46 -7.68 7.18
C SER A 96 -1.08 -9.11 7.57
N LEU A 97 -0.60 -9.89 6.61
CA LEU A 97 -0.14 -11.26 6.85
C LEU A 97 1.02 -11.32 7.86
N LEU A 98 2.01 -10.43 7.72
CA LEU A 98 3.15 -10.37 8.62
C LEU A 98 2.71 -10.05 10.06
N ILE A 99 1.87 -9.03 10.24
CA ILE A 99 1.38 -8.61 11.55
C ILE A 99 0.54 -9.72 12.19
N SER A 100 -0.37 -10.33 11.43
CA SER A 100 -1.22 -11.42 11.89
C SER A 100 -0.41 -12.66 12.27
N GLN A 101 0.55 -13.04 11.44
CA GLN A 101 1.42 -14.20 11.69
C GLN A 101 2.30 -14.01 12.94
N ARG A 102 2.80 -12.80 13.15
CA ARG A 102 3.60 -12.44 14.32
C ARG A 102 2.78 -12.27 15.59
N GLN A 103 1.46 -12.12 15.46
CA GLN A 103 0.56 -11.76 16.57
C GLN A 103 1.07 -10.55 17.35
N ALA A 104 1.55 -9.56 16.62
CA ALA A 104 2.17 -8.37 17.17
C ALA A 104 1.21 -7.63 18.10
N LYS A 105 1.61 -7.42 19.35
CA LYS A 105 0.83 -6.69 20.37
C LYS A 105 1.34 -5.29 20.63
N LYS A 106 2.58 -5.01 20.23
CA LYS A 106 3.20 -3.68 20.36
C LYS A 106 4.06 -3.43 19.12
N ALA A 107 4.00 -2.23 18.59
CA ALA A 107 4.88 -1.78 17.54
C ALA A 107 5.37 -0.36 17.80
N LEU A 108 6.59 -0.08 17.37
CA LEU A 108 7.11 1.25 17.20
C LEU A 108 6.97 1.61 15.71
N VAL A 109 6.29 2.71 15.43
CA VAL A 109 6.13 3.24 14.08
C VAL A 109 6.92 4.54 13.99
N VAL A 110 7.86 4.59 13.06
CA VAL A 110 8.68 5.78 12.80
C VAL A 110 7.99 6.61 11.72
N GLY A 111 7.50 7.78 12.09
CA GLY A 111 6.76 8.67 11.20
C GLY A 111 7.56 9.89 10.73
N PRO A 112 7.10 10.55 9.66
CA PRO A 112 5.95 10.18 8.85
C PRO A 112 6.20 8.93 7.99
N THR A 113 5.23 8.02 7.92
CA THR A 113 5.34 6.76 7.19
C THR A 113 3.98 6.33 6.63
N TYR A 114 3.96 5.16 5.98
CA TYR A 114 2.76 4.59 5.38
C TYR A 114 1.73 4.21 6.44
N SER A 115 0.52 4.73 6.32
CA SER A 115 -0.56 4.60 7.31
C SER A 115 -1.06 3.16 7.52
N GLU A 116 -0.82 2.27 6.56
CA GLU A 116 -1.29 0.88 6.66
C GLU A 116 -0.60 0.10 7.79
N TYR A 117 0.61 0.47 8.21
CA TYR A 117 1.26 -0.17 9.37
C TYR A 117 0.42 0.01 10.64
N GLU A 118 -0.03 1.22 10.89
CA GLU A 118 -0.86 1.55 12.06
C GLU A 118 -2.22 0.88 11.96
N ARG A 119 -2.85 0.99 10.80
CA ARG A 119 -4.16 0.41 10.53
C ARG A 119 -4.18 -1.10 10.76
N GLU A 120 -3.26 -1.84 10.15
CA GLU A 120 -3.21 -3.30 10.24
C GLU A 120 -2.89 -3.77 11.68
N LEU A 121 -2.02 -3.05 12.40
CA LEU A 121 -1.75 -3.37 13.78
C LEU A 121 -2.98 -3.11 14.69
N ALA A 122 -3.70 -2.00 14.46
CA ALA A 122 -4.92 -1.69 15.20
C ALA A 122 -6.00 -2.79 15.02
N LEU A 123 -6.12 -3.36 13.81
CA LEU A 123 -7.04 -4.46 13.54
C LEU A 123 -6.73 -5.73 14.37
N THR A 124 -5.48 -5.95 14.76
CA THR A 124 -5.10 -7.07 15.62
C THR A 124 -5.21 -6.76 17.13
N GLY A 125 -5.69 -5.57 17.48
CA GLY A 125 -5.76 -5.10 18.86
C GLY A 125 -4.39 -4.80 19.47
N GLY A 126 -3.40 -4.53 18.65
CA GLY A 126 -2.06 -4.11 19.07
C GLY A 126 -2.03 -2.64 19.50
N THR A 127 -1.02 -2.28 20.28
CA THR A 127 -0.74 -0.90 20.68
C THR A 127 0.43 -0.34 19.86
N ILE A 128 0.32 0.94 19.49
CA ILE A 128 1.29 1.64 18.66
C ILE A 128 1.97 2.70 19.50
N THR A 129 3.28 2.76 19.41
CA THR A 129 4.08 3.89 19.86
C THR A 129 4.61 4.59 18.63
N GLU A 130 4.27 5.85 18.45
CA GLU A 130 4.76 6.67 17.34
C GLU A 130 6.04 7.40 17.76
N TYR A 131 7.02 7.36 16.89
CA TYR A 131 8.20 8.22 16.95
C TYR A 131 8.23 9.10 15.70
N ASN A 132 7.80 10.34 15.87
CA ASN A 132 7.75 11.27 14.73
C ASN A 132 9.10 11.94 14.52
N LEU A 133 9.69 11.71 13.36
CA LEU A 133 10.89 12.40 12.91
C LEU A 133 10.60 13.90 12.76
N LYS A 134 11.58 14.72 13.08
CA LYS A 134 11.44 16.18 13.09
C LYS A 134 11.98 16.79 11.80
N GLU A 135 11.26 17.76 11.26
CA GLU A 135 11.65 18.47 10.05
C GLU A 135 12.93 19.30 10.25
N ASP A 136 13.09 19.92 11.43
CA ASP A 136 14.29 20.70 11.81
C ASP A 136 15.56 19.83 11.93
N LEU A 137 15.40 18.50 12.04
CA LEU A 137 16.47 17.51 12.01
C LEU A 137 16.56 16.80 10.65
N ASN A 138 15.98 17.36 9.58
CA ASN A 138 15.90 16.76 8.25
C ASN A 138 15.37 15.33 8.25
N PHE A 139 14.40 15.03 9.13
CA PHE A 139 13.81 13.70 9.32
C PHE A 139 14.83 12.60 9.66
N GLN A 140 15.91 12.96 10.33
CA GLN A 140 16.89 11.99 10.84
C GLN A 140 16.48 11.50 12.24
N LEU A 141 16.87 10.26 12.54
CA LEU A 141 16.71 9.70 13.87
C LEU A 141 17.60 10.44 14.86
N ASP A 142 16.98 10.93 15.92
CA ASP A 142 17.64 11.52 17.09
C ASP A 142 17.63 10.46 18.21
N LEU A 143 18.67 9.63 18.29
CA LEU A 143 18.80 8.51 19.23
C LEU A 143 19.63 8.89 20.44
#